data_5157b945bc26e8e89a948ed144bf6eb2
#
_entry.id   5157b945bc26e8e89a948ed144bf6eb2
#
_cell.length_a   1.000
_cell.length_b   1.000
_cell.length_c   1.000
_cell.angle_alpha   90.00
_cell.angle_beta   90.00
_cell.angle_gamma   90.00
#
_symmetry.space_group_name_H-M   'P 1'
#
loop_
_entity.id
_entity.type
_entity.pdbx_description
1 polymer ?
#
loop_
_entity_poly.entity_id
_entity_poly.type
_entity_poly.pdbx_seq_one_letter_code
_entity_poly.pdbx_strand_id
1 'polypeptide(L)'
;EAIGFMDEHYAMAGAQLVDCPSDIFAEAEMIVKVKEPQPEECKMLRSGQVLFTYLHLAPDLHQTQALVQSNAICIAYETVTSANGRLPLLAPMSEVAGRMSIQAAAHHLEKANGGRALLLAGVPGVPAAEVVILGAGVVGSAALQMAVGMGSRVTIIDKNLDRLRELDAL
;
A
#
# COMPACT_ATOMS: atom_id res chain seq x y z
N GLU A 1 -3.65 3.30 -18.93
CA GLU A 1 -2.42 3.02 -19.71
C GLU A 1 -1.29 2.47 -18.83
N ALA A 2 -0.99 3.10 -17.69
CA ALA A 2 0.15 2.72 -16.84
C ALA A 2 0.14 1.26 -16.32
N ILE A 3 -1.03 0.62 -16.25
CA ILE A 3 -1.20 -0.77 -15.81
C ILE A 3 -1.44 -1.74 -16.96
N GLY A 4 -1.25 -1.30 -18.23
CA GLY A 4 -1.43 -2.13 -19.42
C GLY A 4 -2.89 -2.27 -19.90
N PHE A 5 -3.84 -1.61 -19.27
CA PHE A 5 -5.23 -1.53 -19.75
C PHE A 5 -5.49 -0.16 -20.37
N MET A 6 -5.94 -0.19 -21.63
CA MET A 6 -6.34 0.99 -22.39
C MET A 6 -7.87 1.17 -22.31
N ASP A 7 -8.36 2.36 -22.65
CA ASP A 7 -9.78 2.69 -22.61
C ASP A 7 -10.63 1.74 -23.47
N GLU A 8 -10.08 1.30 -24.60
CA GLU A 8 -10.73 0.32 -25.48
C GLU A 8 -10.99 -1.02 -24.79
N HIS A 9 -10.11 -1.45 -23.88
CA HIS A 9 -10.31 -2.68 -23.11
C HIS A 9 -11.51 -2.58 -22.19
N TYR A 10 -11.69 -1.40 -21.55
CA TYR A 10 -12.84 -1.15 -20.72
C TYR A 10 -14.14 -1.06 -21.53
N ALA A 11 -14.11 -0.37 -22.68
CA ALA A 11 -15.25 -0.27 -23.58
C ALA A 11 -15.68 -1.64 -24.13
N MET A 12 -14.71 -2.49 -24.53
CA MET A 12 -14.98 -3.86 -24.97
C MET A 12 -15.56 -4.74 -23.87
N ALA A 13 -15.22 -4.45 -22.60
CA ALA A 13 -15.79 -5.13 -21.43
C ALA A 13 -17.19 -4.63 -21.06
N GLY A 14 -17.74 -3.63 -21.78
CA GLY A 14 -19.06 -3.07 -21.58
C GLY A 14 -19.10 -1.82 -20.69
N ALA A 15 -17.95 -1.24 -20.36
CA ALA A 15 -17.93 0.03 -19.63
C ALA A 15 -18.27 1.20 -20.54
N GLN A 16 -19.03 2.15 -20.02
CA GLN A 16 -19.24 3.45 -20.65
C GLN A 16 -18.10 4.38 -20.24
N LEU A 17 -17.42 4.95 -21.24
CA LEU A 17 -16.40 5.96 -21.00
C LEU A 17 -17.06 7.33 -20.95
N VAL A 18 -16.60 8.19 -20.01
CA VAL A 18 -17.04 9.56 -19.85
C VAL A 18 -15.84 10.48 -19.73
N ASP A 19 -15.99 11.72 -20.20
CA ASP A 19 -14.88 12.68 -20.27
C ASP A 19 -14.64 13.41 -18.94
N CYS A 20 -15.67 13.55 -18.12
CA CYS A 20 -15.60 14.32 -16.88
C CYS A 20 -15.91 13.47 -15.64
N PRO A 21 -15.10 13.56 -14.57
CA PRO A 21 -15.42 12.94 -13.30
C PRO A 21 -16.78 13.36 -12.72
N SER A 22 -17.18 14.63 -12.93
CA SER A 22 -18.47 15.16 -12.48
C SER A 22 -19.67 14.33 -12.94
N ASP A 23 -19.60 13.76 -14.15
CA ASP A 23 -20.71 12.98 -14.71
C ASP A 23 -20.84 11.66 -13.94
N ILE A 24 -19.71 11.04 -13.57
CA ILE A 24 -19.69 9.84 -12.73
C ILE A 24 -20.30 10.15 -11.35
N PHE A 25 -19.87 11.22 -10.70
CA PHE A 25 -20.39 11.61 -9.38
C PHE A 25 -21.87 11.99 -9.42
N ALA A 26 -22.36 12.55 -10.54
CA ALA A 26 -23.77 12.89 -10.69
C ALA A 26 -24.68 11.68 -10.90
N GLU A 27 -24.24 10.68 -11.64
CA GLU A 27 -25.09 9.56 -12.08
C GLU A 27 -24.91 8.29 -11.23
N ALA A 28 -23.67 7.93 -10.88
CA ALA A 28 -23.38 6.66 -10.21
C ALA A 28 -23.95 6.60 -8.78
N GLU A 29 -24.53 5.47 -8.42
CA GLU A 29 -24.93 5.18 -7.04
C GLU A 29 -23.73 4.79 -6.17
N MET A 30 -22.71 4.18 -6.79
CA MET A 30 -21.47 3.77 -6.14
C MET A 30 -20.27 4.26 -6.94
N ILE A 31 -19.37 4.95 -6.25
CA ILE A 31 -18.06 5.36 -6.76
C ILE A 31 -17.00 4.36 -6.27
N VAL A 32 -16.28 3.74 -7.20
CA VAL A 32 -15.15 2.85 -6.90
C VAL A 32 -13.89 3.48 -7.47
N LYS A 33 -12.88 3.68 -6.65
CA LYS A 33 -11.59 4.24 -7.07
C LYS A 33 -10.46 3.71 -6.20
N VAL A 34 -9.22 3.98 -6.56
CA VAL A 34 -8.06 3.49 -5.80
C VAL A 34 -7.62 4.49 -4.75
N LYS A 35 -7.34 5.73 -5.16
CA LYS A 35 -6.82 6.78 -4.27
C LYS A 35 -7.94 7.55 -3.58
N GLU A 36 -7.56 8.19 -2.48
CA GLU A 36 -8.44 9.05 -1.69
C GLU A 36 -9.14 10.09 -2.58
N PRO A 37 -10.39 10.47 -2.26
CA PRO A 37 -11.08 11.50 -3.01
C PRO A 37 -10.37 12.84 -2.82
N GLN A 38 -10.19 13.56 -3.92
CA GLN A 38 -9.63 14.91 -3.89
C GLN A 38 -10.66 15.88 -3.29
N PRO A 39 -10.26 17.09 -2.79
CA PRO A 39 -11.19 18.03 -2.19
C PRO A 39 -12.37 18.39 -3.09
N GLU A 40 -12.17 18.49 -4.40
CA GLU A 40 -13.26 18.77 -5.35
C GLU A 40 -14.18 17.56 -5.52
N GLU A 41 -13.65 16.34 -5.48
CA GLU A 41 -14.45 15.11 -5.53
C GLU A 41 -15.32 14.96 -4.27
N CYS A 42 -14.80 15.33 -3.10
CA CYS A 42 -15.57 15.33 -1.86
C CYS A 42 -16.81 16.24 -1.96
N LYS A 43 -16.69 17.38 -2.66
CA LYS A 43 -17.82 18.32 -2.88
C LYS A 43 -18.90 17.78 -3.83
N MET A 44 -18.53 16.85 -4.70
CA MET A 44 -19.45 16.21 -5.65
C MET A 44 -20.21 15.03 -5.07
N LEU A 45 -19.78 14.51 -3.91
CA LEU A 45 -20.46 13.40 -3.24
C LEU A 45 -21.86 13.79 -2.79
N ARG A 46 -22.80 12.86 -2.98
CA ARG A 46 -24.21 13.04 -2.63
C ARG A 46 -24.59 12.24 -1.39
N SER A 47 -25.55 12.73 -0.62
CA SER A 47 -26.08 12.00 0.53
C SER A 47 -26.58 10.60 0.12
N GLY A 48 -26.12 9.58 0.83
CA GLY A 48 -26.43 8.17 0.57
C GLY A 48 -25.67 7.52 -0.58
N GLN A 49 -24.88 8.27 -1.37
CA GLN A 49 -24.00 7.72 -2.39
C GLN A 49 -22.88 6.89 -1.74
N VAL A 50 -22.54 5.75 -2.31
CA VAL A 50 -21.47 4.89 -1.79
C VAL A 50 -20.13 5.30 -2.40
N LEU A 51 -19.13 5.53 -1.55
CA LEU A 51 -17.75 5.70 -1.95
C LEU A 51 -16.91 4.52 -1.41
N PHE A 52 -16.30 3.74 -2.31
CA PHE A 52 -15.48 2.59 -1.98
C PHE A 52 -14.06 2.79 -2.52
N THR A 53 -13.11 3.08 -1.63
CA THR A 53 -11.73 3.45 -1.98
C THR A 53 -10.82 3.36 -0.76
N TYR A 54 -9.49 3.54 -0.92
CA TYR A 54 -8.63 3.87 0.22
C TYR A 54 -8.95 5.28 0.71
N LEU A 55 -9.09 5.45 2.01
CA LEU A 55 -9.47 6.74 2.61
C LEU A 55 -8.36 7.40 3.43
N HIS A 56 -7.53 6.62 4.11
CA HIS A 56 -6.42 7.13 4.96
C HIS A 56 -6.84 8.30 5.86
N LEU A 57 -7.96 8.16 6.59
CA LEU A 57 -8.61 9.26 7.31
C LEU A 57 -7.78 9.82 8.46
N ALA A 58 -6.97 8.99 9.14
CA ALA A 58 -6.26 9.38 10.35
C ALA A 58 -5.31 10.60 10.17
N PRO A 59 -4.54 10.72 9.08
CA PRO A 59 -3.67 11.88 8.88
C PRO A 59 -4.37 13.07 8.22
N ASP A 60 -5.60 12.93 7.69
CA ASP A 60 -6.28 13.99 6.94
C ASP A 60 -7.63 14.37 7.56
N LEU A 61 -7.57 15.35 8.47
CA LEU A 61 -8.75 15.88 9.13
C LEU A 61 -9.70 16.60 8.15
N HIS A 62 -9.16 17.31 7.16
CA HIS A 62 -9.98 18.06 6.20
C HIS A 62 -10.80 17.13 5.31
N GLN A 63 -10.17 16.08 4.78
CA GLN A 63 -10.87 15.04 4.02
C GLN A 63 -11.93 14.36 4.89
N THR A 64 -11.59 13.99 6.14
CA THR A 64 -12.52 13.36 7.06
C THR A 64 -13.76 14.24 7.29
N GLN A 65 -13.58 15.53 7.53
CA GLN A 65 -14.68 16.48 7.72
C GLN A 65 -15.53 16.62 6.45
N ALA A 66 -14.91 16.71 5.28
CA ALA A 66 -15.63 16.82 4.02
C ALA A 66 -16.49 15.57 3.74
N LEU A 67 -15.95 14.37 4.00
CA LEU A 67 -16.68 13.11 3.86
C LEU A 67 -17.86 13.02 4.83
N VAL A 68 -17.69 13.42 6.08
CA VAL A 68 -18.79 13.48 7.05
C VAL A 68 -19.88 14.45 6.60
N GLN A 69 -19.50 15.65 6.09
CA GLN A 69 -20.46 16.65 5.63
C GLN A 69 -21.23 16.22 4.38
N SER A 70 -20.64 15.38 3.52
CA SER A 70 -21.31 14.88 2.31
C SER A 70 -22.50 13.96 2.62
N ASN A 71 -22.56 13.35 3.81
CA ASN A 71 -23.48 12.28 4.17
C ASN A 71 -23.43 11.07 3.22
N ALA A 72 -22.33 10.86 2.51
CA ALA A 72 -22.08 9.66 1.72
C ALA A 72 -21.75 8.47 2.60
N ILE A 73 -21.96 7.27 2.08
CA ILE A 73 -21.57 6.01 2.74
C ILE A 73 -20.14 5.68 2.29
N CYS A 74 -19.16 6.01 3.13
CA CYS A 74 -17.76 5.82 2.80
C CYS A 74 -17.22 4.51 3.37
N ILE A 75 -16.75 3.63 2.49
CA ILE A 75 -16.19 2.31 2.83
C ILE A 75 -14.71 2.34 2.48
N ALA A 76 -13.85 2.22 3.50
CA ALA A 76 -12.41 2.22 3.31
C ALA A 76 -11.89 0.82 2.96
N TYR A 77 -11.11 0.69 1.88
CA TYR A 77 -10.46 -0.58 1.51
C TYR A 77 -9.60 -1.14 2.65
N GLU A 78 -8.87 -0.27 3.34
CA GLU A 78 -7.95 -0.62 4.42
C GLU A 78 -8.63 -1.17 5.67
N THR A 79 -9.96 -1.06 5.78
CA THR A 79 -10.74 -1.59 6.91
C THR A 79 -11.57 -2.81 6.57
N VAL A 80 -11.61 -3.23 5.30
CA VAL A 80 -12.31 -4.46 4.90
C VAL A 80 -11.60 -5.67 5.47
N THR A 81 -12.32 -6.45 6.27
CA THR A 81 -11.80 -7.66 6.93
C THR A 81 -12.42 -8.92 6.35
N SER A 82 -11.60 -9.96 6.20
CA SER A 82 -12.06 -11.33 5.93
C SER A 82 -12.54 -12.01 7.22
N ALA A 83 -13.19 -13.16 7.10
CA ALA A 83 -13.72 -13.93 8.24
C ALA A 83 -12.67 -14.29 9.30
N ASN A 84 -11.41 -14.39 8.92
CA ASN A 84 -10.28 -14.65 9.83
C ASN A 84 -9.61 -13.36 10.36
N GLY A 85 -10.24 -12.19 10.18
CA GLY A 85 -9.75 -10.90 10.66
C GLY A 85 -8.59 -10.29 9.87
N ARG A 86 -8.19 -10.91 8.75
CA ARG A 86 -7.16 -10.35 7.87
C ARG A 86 -7.73 -9.21 7.02
N LEU A 87 -6.85 -8.35 6.50
CA LEU A 87 -7.17 -7.20 5.65
C LEU A 87 -6.81 -7.50 4.18
N PRO A 88 -7.69 -8.19 3.42
CA PRO A 88 -7.35 -8.72 2.10
C PRO A 88 -7.07 -7.65 1.06
N LEU A 89 -7.64 -6.45 1.20
CA LEU A 89 -7.40 -5.34 0.27
C LEU A 89 -6.17 -4.51 0.63
N LEU A 90 -5.67 -4.60 1.87
CA LEU A 90 -4.47 -3.90 2.32
C LEU A 90 -3.20 -4.76 2.20
N ALA A 91 -3.30 -6.06 2.48
CA ALA A 91 -2.16 -6.96 2.54
C ALA A 91 -1.27 -6.94 1.28
N PRO A 92 -1.80 -6.97 0.03
CA PRO A 92 -0.97 -6.95 -1.17
C PRO A 92 -0.09 -5.69 -1.29
N MET A 93 -0.61 -4.53 -0.90
CA MET A 93 0.17 -3.28 -0.90
C MET A 93 1.26 -3.31 0.16
N SER A 94 0.97 -3.89 1.32
CA SER A 94 1.94 -4.08 2.40
C SER A 94 3.06 -5.04 1.99
N GLU A 95 2.76 -6.10 1.26
CA GLU A 95 3.75 -7.01 0.69
C GLU A 95 4.67 -6.32 -0.32
N VAL A 96 4.09 -5.53 -1.23
CA VAL A 96 4.86 -4.72 -2.20
C VAL A 96 5.76 -3.74 -1.46
N ALA A 97 5.22 -3.00 -0.49
CA ALA A 97 5.99 -2.01 0.28
C ALA A 97 7.17 -2.67 1.02
N GLY A 98 6.96 -3.83 1.65
CA GLY A 98 8.01 -4.56 2.34
C GLY A 98 9.13 -5.01 1.40
N ARG A 99 8.78 -5.54 0.24
CA ARG A 99 9.77 -5.96 -0.77
C ARG A 99 10.52 -4.77 -1.37
N MET A 100 9.82 -3.70 -1.70
CA MET A 100 10.43 -2.48 -2.23
C MET A 100 11.34 -1.79 -1.22
N SER A 101 11.05 -1.87 0.07
CA SER A 101 11.88 -1.23 1.10
C SER A 101 13.35 -1.68 1.05
N ILE A 102 13.60 -2.95 0.78
CA ILE A 102 14.97 -3.49 0.67
C ILE A 102 15.64 -3.06 -0.65
N GLN A 103 14.88 -2.98 -1.75
CA GLN A 103 15.39 -2.43 -3.01
C GLN A 103 15.78 -0.96 -2.85
N ALA A 104 14.90 -0.16 -2.23
CA ALA A 104 15.18 1.24 -1.95
C ALA A 104 16.39 1.41 -1.02
N ALA A 105 16.49 0.58 0.04
CA ALA A 105 17.64 0.58 0.93
C ALA A 105 18.95 0.27 0.19
N ALA A 106 18.96 -0.76 -0.68
CA ALA A 106 20.12 -1.10 -1.49
C ALA A 106 20.54 0.06 -2.39
N HIS A 107 19.57 0.69 -3.08
CA HIS A 107 19.82 1.85 -3.94
C HIS A 107 20.43 3.03 -3.16
N HIS A 108 19.87 3.36 -2.01
CA HIS A 108 20.37 4.47 -1.18
C HIS A 108 21.69 4.16 -0.45
N LEU A 109 22.14 2.90 -0.41
CA LEU A 109 23.47 2.55 0.11
C LEU A 109 24.58 2.76 -0.92
N GLU A 110 24.25 2.91 -2.21
CA GLU A 110 25.23 3.15 -3.27
C GLU A 110 25.91 4.51 -3.10
N LYS A 111 27.23 4.56 -3.35
CA LYS A 111 28.02 5.79 -3.23
C LYS A 111 27.53 6.89 -4.19
N ALA A 112 27.11 6.52 -5.38
CA ALA A 112 26.57 7.43 -6.39
C ALA A 112 25.31 8.17 -5.89
N ASN A 113 24.55 7.54 -4.97
CA ASN A 113 23.33 8.08 -4.38
C ASN A 113 23.54 8.68 -2.99
N GLY A 114 24.80 8.99 -2.63
CA GLY A 114 25.15 9.57 -1.32
C GLY A 114 25.23 8.57 -0.18
N GLY A 115 25.15 7.27 -0.47
CA GLY A 115 25.19 6.20 0.52
C GLY A 115 26.61 5.85 0.98
N ARG A 116 26.67 4.93 1.94
CA ARG A 116 27.92 4.49 2.59
C ARG A 116 28.75 3.51 1.76
N ALA A 117 28.36 3.21 0.52
CA ALA A 117 28.99 2.19 -0.33
C ALA A 117 29.00 0.79 0.31
N LEU A 118 27.88 0.39 0.92
CA LEU A 118 27.69 -0.93 1.51
C LEU A 118 26.91 -1.84 0.54
N LEU A 119 27.42 -3.06 0.38
CA LEU A 119 26.72 -4.10 -0.34
C LEU A 119 25.95 -4.97 0.68
N LEU A 120 24.66 -5.17 0.46
CA LEU A 120 23.81 -5.93 1.40
C LEU A 120 24.33 -7.36 1.63
N ALA A 121 24.72 -8.06 0.56
CA ALA A 121 25.24 -9.43 0.64
C ALA A 121 26.68 -9.52 1.15
N GLY A 122 27.46 -8.43 1.11
CA GLY A 122 28.91 -8.51 1.24
C GLY A 122 29.56 -9.23 0.04
N VAL A 123 30.85 -9.52 0.18
CA VAL A 123 31.62 -10.39 -0.75
C VAL A 123 32.71 -11.10 0.05
N PRO A 124 33.40 -12.11 -0.50
CA PRO A 124 34.55 -12.74 0.19
C PRO A 124 35.55 -11.70 0.70
N GLY A 125 35.77 -11.70 2.02
CA GLY A 125 36.62 -10.71 2.69
C GLY A 125 35.90 -9.43 3.17
N VAL A 126 34.65 -9.20 2.76
CA VAL A 126 33.83 -8.08 3.23
C VAL A 126 32.49 -8.61 3.78
N PRO A 127 32.19 -8.35 5.07
CA PRO A 127 30.98 -8.92 5.69
C PRO A 127 29.71 -8.35 5.05
N ALA A 128 28.63 -9.13 5.11
CA ALA A 128 27.29 -8.69 4.75
C ALA A 128 26.82 -7.53 5.65
N ALA A 129 26.00 -6.66 5.11
CA ALA A 129 25.37 -5.57 5.86
C ALA A 129 24.38 -6.12 6.91
N GLU A 130 24.20 -5.34 7.97
CA GLU A 130 23.18 -5.58 8.97
C GLU A 130 21.92 -4.81 8.65
N VAL A 131 20.79 -5.50 8.59
CA VAL A 131 19.47 -4.95 8.38
C VAL A 131 18.63 -5.16 9.63
N VAL A 132 18.14 -4.06 10.20
CA VAL A 132 17.24 -4.11 11.36
C VAL A 132 15.82 -3.77 10.88
N ILE A 133 14.87 -4.66 11.16
CA ILE A 133 13.47 -4.51 10.79
C ILE A 133 12.63 -4.32 12.06
N LEU A 134 11.92 -3.21 12.14
CA LEU A 134 11.03 -2.90 13.25
C LEU A 134 9.59 -3.26 12.86
N GLY A 135 9.04 -4.28 13.49
CA GLY A 135 7.71 -4.84 13.22
C GLY A 135 7.75 -6.07 12.32
N ALA A 136 7.13 -7.16 12.77
CA ALA A 136 7.04 -8.45 12.07
C ALA A 136 5.68 -8.69 11.39
N GLY A 137 4.94 -7.61 11.09
CA GLY A 137 3.69 -7.65 10.33
C GLY A 137 3.91 -8.01 8.86
N VAL A 138 2.92 -7.78 8.00
CA VAL A 138 2.99 -8.10 6.56
C VAL A 138 4.19 -7.42 5.89
N VAL A 139 4.36 -6.12 6.12
CA VAL A 139 5.49 -5.33 5.56
C VAL A 139 6.83 -5.89 6.04
N GLY A 140 7.01 -6.03 7.36
CA GLY A 140 8.28 -6.48 7.93
C GLY A 140 8.64 -7.91 7.53
N SER A 141 7.67 -8.80 7.42
CA SER A 141 7.90 -10.18 6.95
C SER A 141 8.31 -10.22 5.48
N ALA A 142 7.69 -9.40 4.63
CA ALA A 142 8.08 -9.29 3.23
C ALA A 142 9.48 -8.68 3.07
N ALA A 143 9.81 -7.67 3.89
CA ALA A 143 11.16 -7.09 3.95
C ALA A 143 12.20 -8.11 4.44
N LEU A 144 11.88 -8.90 5.48
CA LEU A 144 12.74 -9.98 5.99
C LEU A 144 13.11 -10.96 4.88
N GLN A 145 12.11 -11.48 4.16
CA GLN A 145 12.33 -12.42 3.05
C GLN A 145 13.28 -11.87 2.01
N MET A 146 13.10 -10.59 1.62
CA MET A 146 13.98 -9.94 0.65
C MET A 146 15.40 -9.75 1.20
N ALA A 147 15.54 -9.24 2.42
CA ALA A 147 16.85 -8.99 3.01
C ALA A 147 17.67 -10.27 3.22
N VAL A 148 17.02 -11.33 3.70
CA VAL A 148 17.64 -12.67 3.82
C VAL A 148 17.99 -13.24 2.45
N GLY A 149 17.08 -13.14 1.46
CA GLY A 149 17.31 -13.57 0.09
C GLY A 149 18.46 -12.82 -0.60
N MET A 150 18.75 -11.59 -0.19
CA MET A 150 19.91 -10.82 -0.64
C MET A 150 21.18 -11.12 0.15
N GLY A 151 21.16 -12.04 1.10
CA GLY A 151 22.32 -12.47 1.88
C GLY A 151 22.72 -11.50 3.00
N SER A 152 21.86 -10.60 3.43
CA SER A 152 22.10 -9.71 4.57
C SER A 152 22.04 -10.45 5.90
N ARG A 153 22.66 -9.89 6.93
CA ARG A 153 22.40 -10.29 8.33
C ARG A 153 21.19 -9.50 8.82
N VAL A 154 20.11 -10.22 9.21
CA VAL A 154 18.84 -9.55 9.54
C VAL A 154 18.50 -9.75 11.02
N THR A 155 18.13 -8.64 11.66
CA THR A 155 17.51 -8.64 12.98
C THR A 155 16.10 -8.09 12.86
N ILE A 156 15.08 -8.89 13.24
CA ILE A 156 13.69 -8.42 13.28
C ILE A 156 13.23 -8.28 14.74
N ILE A 157 12.51 -7.20 15.02
CA ILE A 157 12.03 -6.85 16.35
C ILE A 157 10.51 -6.69 16.29
N ASP A 158 9.80 -7.41 17.16
CA ASP A 158 8.35 -7.27 17.33
C ASP A 158 7.97 -7.50 18.78
N LYS A 159 6.83 -6.96 19.21
CA LYS A 159 6.25 -7.22 20.53
C LYS A 159 5.50 -8.54 20.60
N ASN A 160 5.11 -9.12 19.47
CA ASN A 160 4.37 -10.37 19.37
C ASN A 160 5.34 -11.54 19.22
N LEU A 161 5.56 -12.26 20.33
CA LEU A 161 6.47 -13.40 20.39
C LEU A 161 6.01 -14.58 19.50
N ASP A 162 4.72 -14.81 19.35
CA ASP A 162 4.22 -15.88 18.50
C ASP A 162 4.56 -15.60 17.04
N ARG A 163 4.45 -14.33 16.63
CA ARG A 163 4.88 -13.93 15.31
C ARG A 163 6.37 -14.09 15.07
N LEU A 164 7.20 -13.78 16.08
CA LEU A 164 8.64 -14.01 15.99
C LEU A 164 8.98 -15.52 15.88
N ARG A 165 8.27 -16.38 16.61
CA ARG A 165 8.43 -17.85 16.49
C ARG A 165 8.07 -18.38 15.11
N GLU A 166 7.01 -17.84 14.49
CA GLU A 166 6.64 -18.20 13.11
C GLU A 166 7.75 -17.83 12.11
N LEU A 167 8.41 -16.69 12.31
CA LEU A 167 9.47 -16.20 11.43
C LEU A 167 10.82 -16.90 11.67
N ASP A 168 11.07 -17.40 12.88
CA ASP A 168 12.28 -18.16 13.24
C ASP A 168 12.33 -19.52 12.52
N ALA A 169 11.18 -19.99 12.04
CA ALA A 169 11.06 -21.25 11.29
C ALA A 169 11.32 -21.09 9.77
N LEU A 170 11.55 -19.86 9.28
CA LEU A 170 11.79 -19.55 7.86
C LEU A 170 13.29 -19.45 7.56
#